data_5ec468334683e921383542b0fc7bef30
#
_entry.id   5ec468334683e921383542b0fc7bef30
#
_cell.length_a   1.000
_cell.length_b   1.000
_cell.length_c   1.000
_cell.angle_alpha   90.00
_cell.angle_beta   90.00
_cell.angle_gamma   90.00
#
_symmetry.space_group_name_H-M   'P 1'
#
loop_
_entity.id
_entity.type
_entity.pdbx_description
1 polymer ?
#
loop_
_entity_poly.entity_id
_entity_poly.type
_entity_poly.pdbx_seq_one_letter_code
_entity_poly.pdbx_strand_id
1 'polypeptide(L)'
;MSLNNGRNAFVDYVVETKNGNYAIEENGVHYHHPCLIGNKAYERQLEKQNTLVLYGFKVFRFSSQNLSFKEQTIDNIKSYLGEKDTFINSIVLKEQRKFKLYEHQERILEDINKSRKEGINTSLIVIPTGTGKSQIVIEDLKQLAENNKIKRVLIMVPSIPIKEDWEKRVKFLNGKLDIEIKYYNTVFLEKNTISKDYYDYIVFDEAHHAQAANCKKTLQYFTPKYLIGLTATPERLDKRKLDEIFGQYETKLTLKEAIEKHVISNIRCYR
;
A
#
# COMPACT_ATOMS: atom_id res chain seq x y z
N MET A 1 -3.53 15.12 -9.35
CA MET A 1 -3.90 16.21 -10.27
C MET A 1 -4.17 15.62 -11.64
N SER A 2 -5.27 15.96 -12.30
CA SER A 2 -5.58 15.44 -13.65
C SER A 2 -4.98 16.35 -14.71
N LEU A 3 -4.27 15.75 -15.68
CA LEU A 3 -3.72 16.46 -16.84
C LEU A 3 -4.80 16.59 -17.92
N ASN A 4 -4.61 17.51 -18.88
CA ASN A 4 -5.55 17.74 -20.00
C ASN A 4 -5.82 16.51 -20.87
N ASN A 5 -4.98 15.48 -20.80
CA ASN A 5 -5.12 14.20 -21.50
C ASN A 5 -5.80 13.11 -20.67
N GLY A 6 -6.44 13.45 -19.54
CA GLY A 6 -7.10 12.52 -18.62
C GLY A 6 -6.18 11.67 -17.78
N ARG A 7 -4.87 11.94 -17.78
CA ARG A 7 -3.89 11.25 -16.93
C ARG A 7 -3.68 12.01 -15.62
N ASN A 8 -3.35 11.28 -14.56
CA ASN A 8 -2.97 11.88 -13.29
C ASN A 8 -1.46 12.18 -13.28
N ALA A 9 -1.13 13.40 -12.86
CA ALA A 9 0.24 13.78 -12.54
C ALA A 9 0.41 13.82 -11.02
N PHE A 10 1.52 13.27 -10.56
CA PHE A 10 1.93 13.30 -9.16
C PHE A 10 3.02 14.33 -8.99
N VAL A 11 2.98 15.06 -7.89
CA VAL A 11 3.99 16.04 -7.49
C VAL A 11 4.65 15.49 -6.22
N ASP A 12 5.97 15.60 -6.11
CA ASP A 12 6.70 15.04 -4.97
C ASP A 12 6.29 15.73 -3.67
N TYR A 13 6.24 17.08 -3.69
CA TYR A 13 5.82 17.86 -2.52
C TYR A 13 4.94 19.01 -2.95
N VAL A 14 3.86 19.24 -2.21
CA VAL A 14 3.01 20.43 -2.34
C VAL A 14 3.06 21.20 -1.04
N VAL A 15 3.37 22.49 -1.12
CA VAL A 15 3.36 23.41 0.01
C VAL A 15 2.34 24.51 -0.24
N GLU A 16 1.35 24.59 0.64
CA GLU A 16 0.32 25.63 0.59
C GLU A 16 0.72 26.78 1.52
N THR A 17 0.71 28.00 1.00
CA THR A 17 1.01 29.20 1.78
C THR A 17 -0.05 30.26 1.53
N LYS A 18 -0.09 31.27 2.41
CA LYS A 18 -0.94 32.46 2.22
C LYS A 18 -0.62 33.23 0.92
N ASN A 19 0.59 33.04 0.38
CA ASN A 19 1.11 33.71 -0.82
C ASN A 19 0.96 32.83 -2.09
N GLY A 20 0.30 31.69 -2.01
CA GLY A 20 0.06 30.75 -3.11
C GLY A 20 0.54 29.33 -2.85
N ASN A 21 0.31 28.48 -3.81
CA ASN A 21 0.66 27.07 -3.75
C ASN A 21 1.97 26.80 -4.46
N TYR A 22 2.83 26.01 -3.87
CA TYR A 22 4.13 25.63 -4.39
C TYR A 22 4.18 24.15 -4.68
N ALA A 23 4.73 23.78 -5.84
CA ALA A 23 5.05 22.41 -6.22
C ALA A 23 6.58 22.26 -6.22
N ILE A 24 7.09 21.34 -5.42
CA ILE A 24 8.52 21.05 -5.34
C ILE A 24 8.73 19.65 -5.91
N GLU A 25 9.66 19.53 -6.86
CA GLU A 25 9.98 18.28 -7.53
C GLU A 25 11.47 17.98 -7.48
N GLU A 26 11.81 16.78 -7.07
CA GLU A 26 13.16 16.24 -7.13
C GLU A 26 13.36 15.47 -8.44
N ASN A 27 14.26 15.97 -9.28
CA ASN A 27 14.58 15.36 -10.56
C ASN A 27 15.82 14.47 -10.43
N GLY A 28 15.65 13.15 -10.36
CA GLY A 28 16.75 12.21 -10.47
C GLY A 28 17.44 12.34 -11.84
N VAL A 29 18.77 12.46 -11.86
CA VAL A 29 19.55 12.69 -13.10
C VAL A 29 19.28 11.64 -14.16
N HIS A 30 19.12 10.36 -13.75
CA HIS A 30 18.87 9.26 -14.67
C HIS A 30 17.44 9.22 -15.25
N TYR A 31 16.47 9.86 -14.59
CA TYR A 31 15.05 9.78 -14.97
C TYR A 31 14.51 11.05 -15.61
N HIS A 32 15.31 12.11 -15.70
CA HIS A 32 14.84 13.42 -16.16
C HIS A 32 15.73 14.08 -17.22
N HIS A 33 16.88 13.47 -17.57
CA HIS A 33 17.75 13.99 -18.62
C HIS A 33 17.19 13.64 -20.01
N PRO A 34 16.95 14.61 -20.91
CA PRO A 34 16.31 14.37 -22.22
C PRO A 34 16.98 13.27 -23.03
N CYS A 35 18.31 13.21 -23.02
CA CYS A 35 19.07 12.19 -23.75
C CYS A 35 18.89 10.76 -23.21
N LEU A 36 18.47 10.61 -21.94
CA LEU A 36 18.30 9.31 -21.28
C LEU A 36 16.86 8.82 -21.32
N ILE A 37 15.89 9.72 -21.23
CA ILE A 37 14.45 9.37 -21.15
C ILE A 37 13.73 9.41 -22.50
N GLY A 38 14.36 10.03 -23.51
CA GLY A 38 13.80 10.23 -24.84
C GLY A 38 12.75 11.36 -24.91
N ASN A 39 12.53 11.87 -26.13
CA ASN A 39 11.72 13.07 -26.38
C ASN A 39 10.30 12.98 -25.80
N LYS A 40 9.60 11.84 -25.97
CA LYS A 40 8.21 11.67 -25.49
C LYS A 40 8.08 11.75 -23.97
N ALA A 41 9.08 11.30 -23.23
CA ALA A 41 9.06 11.38 -21.76
C ALA A 41 9.38 12.82 -21.30
N TYR A 42 10.29 13.49 -22.00
CA TYR A 42 10.61 14.89 -21.75
C TYR A 42 9.42 15.82 -22.04
N GLU A 43 8.72 15.63 -23.17
CA GLU A 43 7.48 16.36 -23.50
C GLU A 43 6.42 16.21 -22.39
N ARG A 44 6.25 14.99 -21.84
CA ARG A 44 5.31 14.77 -20.72
C ARG A 44 5.69 15.54 -19.46
N GLN A 45 6.98 15.68 -19.18
CA GLN A 45 7.45 16.46 -18.03
C GLN A 45 7.17 17.95 -18.22
N LEU A 46 7.37 18.46 -19.44
CA LEU A 46 7.02 19.83 -19.79
C LEU A 46 5.52 20.06 -19.70
N GLU A 47 4.70 19.14 -20.22
CA GLU A 47 3.24 19.21 -20.11
C GLU A 47 2.78 19.24 -18.64
N LYS A 48 3.37 18.38 -17.79
CA LYS A 48 3.13 18.37 -16.35
C LYS A 48 3.46 19.73 -15.73
N GLN A 49 4.64 20.26 -16.01
CA GLN A 49 5.07 21.56 -15.47
C GLN A 49 4.14 22.68 -15.90
N ASN A 50 3.83 22.76 -17.20
CA ASN A 50 2.95 23.80 -17.74
C ASN A 50 1.55 23.70 -17.11
N THR A 51 1.05 22.48 -16.90
CA THR A 51 -0.22 22.26 -16.25
C THR A 51 -0.22 22.75 -14.80
N LEU A 52 0.87 22.49 -14.04
CA LEU A 52 1.01 23.01 -12.68
C LEU A 52 0.98 24.54 -12.64
N VAL A 53 1.69 25.18 -13.57
CA VAL A 53 1.72 26.65 -13.69
C VAL A 53 0.32 27.19 -14.04
N LEU A 54 -0.40 26.56 -14.97
CA LEU A 54 -1.78 26.95 -15.33
C LEU A 54 -2.74 26.82 -14.15
N TYR A 55 -2.53 25.87 -13.24
CA TYR A 55 -3.30 25.73 -12.00
C TYR A 55 -2.83 26.68 -10.88
N GLY A 56 -1.92 27.63 -11.20
CA GLY A 56 -1.46 28.64 -10.26
C GLY A 56 -0.38 28.17 -9.27
N PHE A 57 0.24 27.02 -9.52
CA PHE A 57 1.36 26.57 -8.71
C PHE A 57 2.64 27.30 -9.12
N LYS A 58 3.41 27.73 -8.13
CA LYS A 58 4.82 28.08 -8.31
C LYS A 58 5.64 26.79 -8.27
N VAL A 59 6.36 26.48 -9.35
CA VAL A 59 7.09 25.22 -9.49
C VAL A 59 8.57 25.43 -9.20
N PHE A 60 9.10 24.64 -8.24
CA PHE A 60 10.53 24.60 -7.93
C PHE A 60 11.07 23.18 -8.18
N ARG A 61 12.14 23.07 -8.96
CA ARG A 61 12.78 21.80 -9.28
C ARG A 61 14.24 21.82 -8.88
N PHE A 62 14.69 20.74 -8.29
CA PHE A 62 16.11 20.51 -8.00
C PHE A 62 16.49 19.07 -8.41
N SER A 63 17.75 18.86 -8.74
CA SER A 63 18.26 17.54 -9.10
C SER A 63 18.81 16.83 -7.86
N SER A 64 18.88 15.50 -7.92
CA SER A 64 19.54 14.71 -6.89
C SER A 64 21.02 15.12 -6.67
N GLN A 65 21.68 15.71 -7.66
CA GLN A 65 23.03 16.27 -7.50
C GLN A 65 23.06 17.50 -6.56
N ASN A 66 22.00 18.29 -6.51
CA ASN A 66 21.90 19.42 -5.58
C ASN A 66 21.93 18.95 -4.12
N LEU A 67 21.54 17.69 -3.84
CA LEU A 67 21.60 17.11 -2.47
C LEU A 67 23.04 16.97 -1.96
N SER A 68 24.04 16.94 -2.85
CA SER A 68 25.46 16.99 -2.47
C SER A 68 25.85 18.35 -1.84
N PHE A 69 25.06 19.39 -2.09
CA PHE A 69 25.21 20.74 -1.53
C PHE A 69 24.00 21.07 -0.63
N LYS A 70 23.78 20.21 0.36
CA LYS A 70 22.57 20.17 1.18
C LYS A 70 22.18 21.53 1.79
N GLU A 71 23.11 22.24 2.38
CA GLU A 71 22.82 23.53 3.03
C GLU A 71 22.36 24.58 2.01
N GLN A 72 23.09 24.73 0.91
CA GLN A 72 22.71 25.66 -0.16
C GLN A 72 21.34 25.30 -0.78
N THR A 73 21.05 24.01 -0.95
CA THR A 73 19.75 23.57 -1.48
C THR A 73 18.62 23.90 -0.50
N ILE A 74 18.83 23.70 0.80
CA ILE A 74 17.87 24.06 1.84
C ILE A 74 17.62 25.58 1.85
N ASP A 75 18.66 26.38 1.75
CA ASP A 75 18.53 27.86 1.74
C ASP A 75 17.82 28.38 0.48
N ASN A 76 18.07 27.75 -0.67
CA ASN A 76 17.34 28.04 -1.90
C ASN A 76 15.85 27.70 -1.75
N ILE A 77 15.52 26.54 -1.18
CA ILE A 77 14.12 26.12 -0.94
C ILE A 77 13.45 27.09 0.04
N LYS A 78 14.13 27.47 1.14
CA LYS A 78 13.60 28.44 2.12
C LYS A 78 13.33 29.78 1.48
N SER A 79 14.31 30.32 0.69
CA SER A 79 14.17 31.57 -0.01
C SER A 79 13.01 31.54 -1.00
N TYR A 80 12.77 30.41 -1.64
CA TYR A 80 11.68 30.22 -2.59
C TYR A 80 10.30 30.13 -1.91
N LEU A 81 10.20 29.43 -0.78
CA LEU A 81 8.94 29.25 -0.05
C LEU A 81 8.54 30.48 0.77
N GLY A 82 9.50 31.28 1.18
CA GLY A 82 9.30 32.47 2.05
C GLY A 82 9.27 32.12 3.53
N GLU A 83 8.77 33.03 4.34
CA GLU A 83 8.77 32.94 5.80
C GLU A 83 7.83 31.85 6.29
N LYS A 84 8.25 31.15 7.36
CA LYS A 84 7.55 30.01 7.94
C LYS A 84 6.12 30.34 8.42
N ASP A 85 5.89 31.55 8.88
CA ASP A 85 4.59 32.03 9.37
C ASP A 85 3.55 32.22 8.26
N THR A 86 3.99 32.23 7.00
CA THR A 86 3.09 32.26 5.84
C THR A 86 2.52 30.88 5.49
N PHE A 87 3.10 29.81 6.00
CA PHE A 87 2.67 28.45 5.66
C PHE A 87 1.32 28.14 6.26
N ILE A 88 0.44 27.60 5.42
CA ILE A 88 -0.83 27.04 5.89
C ILE A 88 -0.51 25.71 6.55
N ASN A 89 -0.89 25.59 7.81
CA ASN A 89 -0.62 24.36 8.56
C ASN A 89 -1.42 23.20 7.97
N SER A 90 -0.76 22.37 7.16
CA SER A 90 -1.36 21.21 6.49
C SER A 90 -1.73 20.07 7.46
N ILE A 91 -1.46 20.22 8.76
CA ILE A 91 -1.91 19.26 9.78
C ILE A 91 -3.44 19.14 9.76
N VAL A 92 -4.15 20.25 9.51
CA VAL A 92 -5.62 20.24 9.36
C VAL A 92 -6.06 19.41 8.16
N LEU A 93 -5.27 19.37 7.08
CA LEU A 93 -5.58 18.55 5.90
C LEU A 93 -5.25 17.06 6.09
N LYS A 94 -4.26 16.73 6.95
CA LYS A 94 -3.97 15.32 7.28
C LYS A 94 -5.04 14.70 8.18
N GLU A 95 -5.64 15.46 9.08
CA GLU A 95 -6.77 14.98 9.91
C GLU A 95 -8.06 14.83 9.09
N GLN A 96 -8.24 15.62 8.03
CA GLN A 96 -9.45 15.53 7.18
C GLN A 96 -9.37 14.50 6.06
N ARG A 97 -8.19 14.04 5.65
CA ARG A 97 -8.06 12.84 4.82
C ARG A 97 -8.19 11.61 5.71
N LYS A 98 -9.39 11.38 6.26
CA LYS A 98 -9.79 10.02 6.63
C LYS A 98 -9.59 9.21 5.37
N PHE A 99 -8.62 8.31 5.40
CA PHE A 99 -8.39 7.39 4.30
C PHE A 99 -9.70 6.64 4.09
N LYS A 100 -10.40 6.99 3.01
CA LYS A 100 -11.67 6.35 2.72
C LYS A 100 -11.37 5.09 1.94
N LEU A 101 -11.79 3.97 2.47
CA LEU A 101 -11.75 2.71 1.75
C LEU A 101 -12.57 2.83 0.46
N TYR A 102 -12.18 2.11 -0.57
CA TYR A 102 -13.03 1.92 -1.74
C TYR A 102 -14.22 1.03 -1.36
N GLU A 103 -15.35 1.19 -2.04
CA GLU A 103 -16.57 0.41 -1.81
C GLU A 103 -16.32 -1.11 -1.71
N HIS A 104 -15.49 -1.66 -2.60
CA HIS A 104 -15.14 -3.08 -2.56
C HIS A 104 -14.32 -3.46 -1.33
N GLN A 105 -13.48 -2.56 -0.80
CA GLN A 105 -12.70 -2.80 0.41
C GLN A 105 -13.58 -2.76 1.66
N GLU A 106 -14.51 -1.80 1.72
CA GLU A 106 -15.51 -1.71 2.80
C GLU A 106 -16.36 -2.99 2.85
N ARG A 107 -16.88 -3.42 1.70
CA ARG A 107 -17.68 -4.65 1.59
C ARG A 107 -16.91 -5.89 2.04
N ILE A 108 -15.66 -6.06 1.62
CA ILE A 108 -14.83 -7.22 2.04
C ILE A 108 -14.60 -7.18 3.55
N LEU A 109 -14.33 -6.02 4.12
CA LEU A 109 -14.12 -5.87 5.55
C LEU A 109 -15.40 -6.18 6.35
N GLU A 110 -16.57 -5.77 5.86
CA GLU A 110 -17.87 -6.11 6.42
C GLU A 110 -18.12 -7.63 6.39
N ASP A 111 -17.81 -8.30 5.26
CA ASP A 111 -17.94 -9.76 5.11
C ASP A 111 -17.04 -10.51 6.09
N ILE A 112 -15.79 -10.08 6.27
CA ILE A 112 -14.86 -10.63 7.27
C ILE A 112 -15.43 -10.47 8.68
N ASN A 113 -15.97 -9.29 9.00
CA ASN A 113 -16.56 -9.03 10.30
C ASN A 113 -17.85 -9.85 10.53
N LYS A 114 -18.64 -10.08 9.48
CA LYS A 114 -19.81 -10.94 9.54
C LYS A 114 -19.42 -12.40 9.78
N SER A 115 -18.46 -12.95 9.02
CA SER A 115 -17.96 -14.31 9.21
C SER A 115 -17.46 -14.54 10.63
N ARG A 116 -16.78 -13.58 11.22
CA ARG A 116 -16.31 -13.66 12.61
C ARG A 116 -17.43 -13.74 13.63
N LYS A 117 -18.56 -13.03 13.40
CA LYS A 117 -19.76 -13.15 14.26
C LYS A 117 -20.38 -14.55 14.18
N GLU A 118 -20.19 -15.26 13.08
CA GLU A 118 -20.62 -16.62 12.86
C GLU A 118 -19.57 -17.66 13.36
N GLY A 119 -18.48 -17.19 14.01
CA GLY A 119 -17.41 -18.03 14.55
C GLY A 119 -16.34 -18.44 13.52
N ILE A 120 -16.41 -17.93 12.29
CA ILE A 120 -15.42 -18.21 11.24
C ILE A 120 -14.33 -17.15 11.30
N ASN A 121 -13.17 -17.55 11.80
CA ASN A 121 -12.03 -16.66 12.05
C ASN A 121 -10.93 -16.75 10.97
N THR A 122 -11.18 -17.48 9.91
CA THR A 122 -10.27 -17.63 8.77
C THR A 122 -10.92 -17.04 7.52
N SER A 123 -10.15 -16.36 6.68
CA SER A 123 -10.66 -15.77 5.45
C SER A 123 -9.57 -15.72 4.37
N LEU A 124 -9.98 -15.86 3.11
CA LEU A 124 -9.12 -15.67 1.95
C LEU A 124 -9.64 -14.49 1.11
N ILE A 125 -8.84 -13.44 1.00
CA ILE A 125 -9.16 -12.26 0.19
C ILE A 125 -8.61 -12.47 -1.21
N VAL A 126 -9.51 -12.57 -2.18
CA VAL A 126 -9.18 -12.77 -3.60
C VAL A 126 -9.60 -11.56 -4.39
N ILE A 127 -8.65 -10.66 -4.66
CA ILE A 127 -8.89 -9.48 -5.48
C ILE A 127 -7.65 -9.14 -6.31
N PRO A 128 -7.77 -8.52 -7.48
CA PRO A 128 -6.67 -8.25 -8.39
C PRO A 128 -5.53 -7.45 -7.73
N THR A 129 -4.33 -7.56 -8.30
CA THR A 129 -3.20 -6.73 -7.90
C THR A 129 -3.52 -5.25 -8.12
N GLY A 130 -3.06 -4.39 -7.21
CA GLY A 130 -3.32 -2.94 -7.30
C GLY A 130 -4.67 -2.49 -6.72
N THR A 131 -5.57 -3.40 -6.30
CA THR A 131 -6.88 -3.04 -5.72
C THR A 131 -6.85 -2.84 -4.21
N GLY A 132 -5.67 -2.94 -3.58
CA GLY A 132 -5.46 -2.60 -2.17
C GLY A 132 -5.74 -3.72 -1.17
N LYS A 133 -5.38 -4.97 -1.49
CA LYS A 133 -5.47 -6.12 -0.55
C LYS A 133 -4.90 -5.81 0.84
N SER A 134 -3.66 -5.31 0.87
CA SER A 134 -2.98 -4.98 2.13
C SER A 134 -3.71 -3.89 2.92
N GLN A 135 -4.40 -2.97 2.24
CA GLN A 135 -5.14 -1.90 2.90
C GLN A 135 -6.35 -2.41 3.69
N ILE A 136 -7.02 -3.45 3.17
CA ILE A 136 -8.14 -4.11 3.88
C ILE A 136 -7.63 -4.70 5.20
N VAL A 137 -6.49 -5.42 5.14
CA VAL A 137 -5.88 -6.01 6.34
C VAL A 137 -5.42 -4.94 7.32
N ILE A 138 -4.82 -3.86 6.85
CA ILE A 138 -4.38 -2.75 7.71
C ILE A 138 -5.56 -2.13 8.47
N GLU A 139 -6.69 -1.93 7.80
CA GLU A 139 -7.89 -1.39 8.43
C GLU A 139 -8.50 -2.39 9.42
N ASP A 140 -8.48 -3.67 9.09
CA ASP A 140 -8.91 -4.75 9.99
C ASP A 140 -8.04 -4.82 11.27
N LEU A 141 -6.71 -4.78 11.11
CA LEU A 141 -5.78 -4.74 12.24
C LEU A 141 -6.03 -3.53 13.13
N LYS A 142 -6.29 -2.37 12.53
CA LYS A 142 -6.59 -1.14 13.25
C LYS A 142 -7.87 -1.26 14.09
N GLN A 143 -8.96 -1.73 13.49
CA GLN A 143 -10.24 -1.95 14.18
C GLN A 143 -10.10 -2.96 15.32
N LEU A 144 -9.37 -4.05 15.12
CA LEU A 144 -9.15 -5.06 16.16
C LEU A 144 -8.23 -4.56 17.27
N ALA A 145 -7.21 -3.74 16.96
CA ALA A 145 -6.33 -3.11 17.94
C ALA A 145 -7.08 -2.09 18.81
N GLU A 146 -7.90 -1.25 18.19
CA GLU A 146 -8.72 -0.26 18.91
C GLU A 146 -9.71 -0.92 19.89
N ASN A 147 -10.16 -2.13 19.58
CA ASN A 147 -11.02 -2.94 20.45
C ASN A 147 -10.25 -3.88 21.39
N ASN A 148 -8.92 -3.79 21.48
CA ASN A 148 -8.04 -4.65 22.28
C ASN A 148 -8.24 -6.17 22.04
N LYS A 149 -8.65 -6.57 20.84
CA LYS A 149 -8.90 -7.98 20.50
C LYS A 149 -7.65 -8.75 20.13
N ILE A 150 -6.62 -8.05 19.64
CA ILE A 150 -5.34 -8.60 19.22
C ILE A 150 -4.18 -7.77 19.78
N LYS A 151 -3.03 -8.41 19.94
CA LYS A 151 -1.79 -7.77 20.37
C LYS A 151 -0.61 -8.15 19.48
N ARG A 152 -0.45 -9.43 19.16
CA ARG A 152 0.68 -9.96 18.38
C ARG A 152 0.24 -10.40 17.00
N VAL A 153 0.90 -9.86 15.99
CA VAL A 153 0.59 -10.07 14.57
C VAL A 153 1.79 -10.62 13.84
N LEU A 154 1.61 -11.67 13.07
CA LEU A 154 2.61 -12.18 12.14
C LEU A 154 2.15 -11.92 10.70
N ILE A 155 2.98 -11.28 9.90
CA ILE A 155 2.79 -11.11 8.46
C ILE A 155 3.82 -11.96 7.74
N MET A 156 3.37 -13.00 7.06
CA MET A 156 4.21 -13.92 6.31
C MET A 156 4.27 -13.48 4.84
N VAL A 157 5.48 -13.31 4.32
CA VAL A 157 5.72 -12.75 2.98
C VAL A 157 6.69 -13.60 2.15
N PRO A 158 6.58 -13.57 0.80
CA PRO A 158 7.44 -14.36 -0.08
C PRO A 158 8.79 -13.71 -0.39
N SER A 159 8.91 -12.39 -0.32
CA SER A 159 10.08 -11.67 -0.88
C SER A 159 10.42 -10.38 -0.15
N ILE A 160 11.66 -9.91 -0.36
CA ILE A 160 12.18 -8.66 0.23
C ILE A 160 11.32 -7.44 -0.14
N PRO A 161 10.98 -7.17 -1.42
CA PRO A 161 10.21 -5.99 -1.76
C PRO A 161 8.83 -5.94 -1.08
N ILE A 162 8.17 -7.11 -0.93
CA ILE A 162 6.87 -7.20 -0.27
C ILE A 162 7.03 -6.95 1.23
N LYS A 163 8.11 -7.46 1.85
CA LYS A 163 8.43 -7.19 3.26
C LYS A 163 8.60 -5.70 3.51
N GLU A 164 9.43 -5.02 2.71
CA GLU A 164 9.68 -3.58 2.84
C GLU A 164 8.40 -2.74 2.63
N ASP A 165 7.51 -3.15 1.72
CA ASP A 165 6.22 -2.48 1.53
C ASP A 165 5.32 -2.63 2.76
N TRP A 166 5.24 -3.82 3.35
CA TRP A 166 4.52 -4.05 4.58
C TRP A 166 5.08 -3.25 5.75
N GLU A 167 6.41 -3.23 5.94
CA GLU A 167 7.08 -2.45 7.00
C GLU A 167 6.72 -0.97 6.95
N LYS A 168 6.70 -0.39 5.75
CA LYS A 168 6.28 1.01 5.54
C LYS A 168 4.81 1.23 5.87
N ARG A 169 3.94 0.31 5.45
CA ARG A 169 2.49 0.44 5.59
C ARG A 169 2.01 0.29 7.03
N VAL A 170 2.59 -0.63 7.80
CA VAL A 170 2.15 -0.88 9.18
C VAL A 170 2.84 -0.01 10.22
N LYS A 171 3.82 0.80 9.84
CA LYS A 171 4.63 1.62 10.75
C LYS A 171 3.81 2.45 11.74
N PHE A 172 2.65 2.94 11.34
CA PHE A 172 1.78 3.74 12.20
C PHE A 172 1.02 2.93 13.27
N LEU A 173 1.02 1.59 13.16
CA LEU A 173 0.45 0.68 14.16
C LEU A 173 1.46 0.29 15.24
N ASN A 174 2.74 0.65 15.05
CA ASN A 174 3.78 0.40 16.05
C ASN A 174 3.43 1.11 17.36
N GLY A 175 3.57 0.39 18.47
CA GLY A 175 3.17 0.86 19.80
C GLY A 175 1.73 0.49 20.20
N LYS A 176 0.85 0.17 19.23
CA LYS A 176 -0.47 -0.43 19.48
C LYS A 176 -0.43 -1.95 19.33
N LEU A 177 0.30 -2.44 18.33
CA LEU A 177 0.46 -3.85 18.01
C LEU A 177 1.94 -4.20 17.97
N ASP A 178 2.26 -5.42 18.35
CA ASP A 178 3.55 -6.07 18.13
C ASP A 178 3.48 -6.83 16.81
N ILE A 179 4.09 -6.28 15.75
CA ILE A 179 3.98 -6.78 14.38
C ILE A 179 5.32 -7.34 13.92
N GLU A 180 5.37 -8.62 13.65
CA GLU A 180 6.50 -9.29 13.03
C GLU A 180 6.22 -9.57 11.55
N ILE A 181 7.17 -9.19 10.68
CA ILE A 181 7.09 -9.47 9.24
C ILE A 181 8.23 -10.40 8.86
N LYS A 182 7.90 -11.63 8.52
CA LYS A 182 8.89 -12.71 8.30
C LYS A 182 8.65 -13.44 6.98
N TYR A 183 9.73 -13.96 6.40
CA TYR A 183 9.63 -14.85 5.24
C TYR A 183 9.06 -16.21 5.64
N TYR A 184 8.36 -16.88 4.72
CA TYR A 184 7.78 -18.20 4.95
C TYR A 184 8.78 -19.22 5.51
N ASN A 185 9.98 -19.28 4.90
CA ASN A 185 11.01 -20.24 5.33
C ASN A 185 11.56 -19.92 6.73
N THR A 186 11.70 -18.64 7.07
CA THR A 186 12.13 -18.23 8.40
C THR A 186 11.12 -18.69 9.44
N VAL A 187 9.82 -18.45 9.23
CA VAL A 187 8.78 -18.88 10.14
C VAL A 187 8.73 -20.41 10.26
N PHE A 188 8.92 -21.14 9.14
CA PHE A 188 8.97 -22.59 9.15
C PHE A 188 10.10 -23.14 10.02
N LEU A 189 11.28 -22.54 9.96
CA LEU A 189 12.43 -22.96 10.76
C LEU A 189 12.28 -22.64 12.25
N GLU A 190 11.71 -21.47 12.54
CA GLU A 190 11.57 -20.96 13.91
C GLU A 190 10.31 -21.47 14.64
N LYS A 191 9.29 -21.97 13.93
CA LYS A 191 7.98 -22.28 14.53
C LYS A 191 8.01 -23.14 15.77
N ASN A 192 8.90 -24.14 15.82
CA ASN A 192 8.97 -25.06 16.97
C ASN A 192 9.51 -24.39 18.26
N THR A 193 10.11 -23.21 18.16
CA THR A 193 10.58 -22.41 19.31
C THR A 193 9.53 -21.40 19.78
N ILE A 194 8.42 -21.30 19.06
CA ILE A 194 7.34 -20.33 19.31
C ILE A 194 6.10 -21.11 19.75
N SER A 195 5.40 -20.63 20.77
CA SER A 195 4.11 -21.23 21.18
C SER A 195 3.09 -21.18 20.05
N LYS A 196 2.24 -22.20 19.94
CA LYS A 196 1.23 -22.30 18.88
C LYS A 196 0.23 -21.15 18.87
N ASP A 197 -0.05 -20.60 20.03
CA ASP A 197 -0.99 -19.50 20.30
C ASP A 197 -0.29 -18.14 20.47
N TYR A 198 1.00 -18.06 20.12
CA TYR A 198 1.79 -16.85 20.32
C TYR A 198 1.23 -15.66 19.53
N TYR A 199 0.83 -15.87 18.29
CA TYR A 199 0.26 -14.84 17.44
C TYR A 199 -1.27 -14.85 17.53
N ASP A 200 -1.84 -13.67 17.80
CA ASP A 200 -3.30 -13.50 17.76
C ASP A 200 -3.84 -13.43 16.33
N TYR A 201 -3.04 -12.87 15.42
CA TYR A 201 -3.43 -12.64 14.03
C TYR A 201 -2.28 -13.03 13.09
N ILE A 202 -2.58 -13.83 12.08
CA ILE A 202 -1.62 -14.21 11.04
C ILE A 202 -2.14 -13.76 9.68
N VAL A 203 -1.29 -13.02 8.95
CA VAL A 203 -1.49 -12.68 7.53
C VAL A 203 -0.56 -13.56 6.70
N PHE A 204 -1.11 -14.22 5.70
CA PHE A 204 -0.34 -14.94 4.71
C PHE A 204 -0.50 -14.24 3.36
N ASP A 205 0.47 -13.42 2.99
CA ASP A 205 0.46 -12.70 1.71
C ASP A 205 0.84 -13.65 0.56
N GLU A 206 0.33 -13.42 -0.63
CA GLU A 206 0.42 -14.29 -1.79
C GLU A 206 0.02 -15.75 -1.45
N ALA A 207 -1.22 -15.92 -0.99
CA ALA A 207 -1.75 -17.17 -0.43
C ALA A 207 -1.74 -18.36 -1.39
N HIS A 208 -1.54 -18.17 -2.70
CA HIS A 208 -1.32 -19.26 -3.64
C HIS A 208 -0.07 -20.10 -3.30
N HIS A 209 0.89 -19.56 -2.53
CA HIS A 209 2.03 -20.32 -2.01
C HIS A 209 1.72 -21.16 -0.76
N ALA A 210 0.55 -21.02 -0.15
CA ALA A 210 0.20 -21.73 1.09
C ALA A 210 0.17 -23.27 0.93
N GLN A 211 0.03 -23.77 -0.29
CA GLN A 211 0.07 -25.20 -0.61
C GLN A 211 1.47 -25.82 -0.55
N ALA A 212 2.52 -25.04 -0.61
CA ALA A 212 3.88 -25.53 -0.43
C ALA A 212 3.99 -26.26 0.93
N ALA A 213 4.62 -27.42 0.96
CA ALA A 213 4.62 -28.32 2.13
C ALA A 213 5.05 -27.62 3.42
N ASN A 214 6.04 -26.74 3.36
CA ASN A 214 6.54 -25.99 4.51
C ASN A 214 5.55 -24.94 4.98
N CYS A 215 4.89 -24.22 4.04
CA CYS A 215 3.88 -23.23 4.35
C CYS A 215 2.65 -23.88 5.00
N LYS A 216 2.15 -24.97 4.40
CA LYS A 216 1.03 -25.72 4.96
C LYS A 216 1.32 -26.21 6.38
N LYS A 217 2.50 -26.84 6.62
CA LYS A 217 2.93 -27.26 7.95
C LYS A 217 3.03 -26.12 8.95
N THR A 218 3.46 -24.91 8.49
CA THR A 218 3.55 -23.74 9.34
C THR A 218 2.16 -23.24 9.75
N LEU A 219 1.26 -23.11 8.78
CA LEU A 219 -0.12 -22.66 9.05
C LEU A 219 -0.90 -23.65 9.91
N GLN A 220 -0.66 -24.95 9.77
CA GLN A 220 -1.26 -25.99 10.62
C GLN A 220 -0.67 -26.05 12.03
N TYR A 221 0.54 -25.49 12.22
CA TYR A 221 1.19 -25.47 13.55
C TYR A 221 0.58 -24.41 14.45
N PHE A 222 0.36 -23.19 13.94
CA PHE A 222 -0.15 -22.08 14.73
C PHE A 222 -1.67 -22.13 14.89
N THR A 223 -2.15 -21.63 16.02
CA THR A 223 -3.58 -21.52 16.35
C THR A 223 -3.95 -20.06 16.64
N PRO A 224 -3.84 -19.16 15.64
CA PRO A 224 -4.16 -17.75 15.84
C PRO A 224 -5.66 -17.54 16.06
N LYS A 225 -6.04 -16.44 16.68
CA LYS A 225 -7.45 -16.02 16.76
C LYS A 225 -8.00 -15.70 15.37
N TYR A 226 -7.17 -15.13 14.48
CA TYR A 226 -7.56 -14.75 13.12
C TYR A 226 -6.46 -15.13 12.11
N LEU A 227 -6.86 -15.73 11.00
CA LEU A 227 -5.98 -16.08 9.90
C LEU A 227 -6.52 -15.49 8.58
N ILE A 228 -5.76 -14.67 7.91
CA ILE A 228 -6.12 -14.06 6.63
C ILE A 228 -5.10 -14.43 5.56
N GLY A 229 -5.59 -14.99 4.46
CA GLY A 229 -4.82 -15.17 3.23
C GLY A 229 -5.11 -14.05 2.22
N LEU A 230 -4.09 -13.59 1.52
CA LEU A 230 -4.22 -12.60 0.44
C LEU A 230 -3.71 -13.18 -0.86
N THR A 231 -4.49 -13.11 -1.94
CA THR A 231 -4.04 -13.52 -3.27
C THR A 231 -4.72 -12.70 -4.36
N ALA A 232 -4.04 -12.54 -5.50
CA ALA A 232 -4.62 -11.89 -6.67
C ALA A 232 -5.39 -12.89 -7.54
N THR A 233 -4.90 -14.12 -7.62
CA THR A 233 -5.44 -15.17 -8.49
C THR A 233 -5.39 -16.51 -7.78
N PRO A 234 -6.50 -17.05 -7.33
CA PRO A 234 -6.53 -18.46 -7.01
C PRO A 234 -6.54 -19.22 -8.34
N GLU A 235 -5.49 -19.95 -8.66
CA GLU A 235 -5.54 -20.88 -9.77
C GLU A 235 -6.67 -21.89 -9.54
N ARG A 236 -7.45 -22.21 -10.59
CA ARG A 236 -8.64 -23.07 -10.47
C ARG A 236 -8.37 -24.43 -9.81
N LEU A 237 -7.15 -24.94 -9.98
CA LEU A 237 -6.71 -26.22 -9.40
C LEU A 237 -6.39 -26.12 -7.89
N ASP A 238 -6.02 -24.96 -7.42
CA ASP A 238 -5.61 -24.73 -6.03
C ASP A 238 -6.74 -24.20 -5.14
N LYS A 239 -7.86 -23.78 -5.72
CA LYS A 239 -8.99 -23.22 -4.99
C LYS A 239 -9.47 -24.12 -3.85
N ARG A 240 -9.75 -25.39 -4.14
CA ARG A 240 -10.21 -26.35 -3.12
C ARG A 240 -9.20 -26.54 -2.00
N LYS A 241 -7.92 -26.51 -2.33
CA LYS A 241 -6.84 -26.69 -1.36
C LYS A 241 -6.66 -25.45 -0.48
N LEU A 242 -6.88 -24.25 -1.01
CA LEU A 242 -6.86 -23.03 -0.23
C LEU A 242 -8.05 -22.94 0.72
N ASP A 243 -9.21 -23.43 0.30
CA ASP A 243 -10.41 -23.54 1.15
C ASP A 243 -10.19 -24.45 2.38
N GLU A 244 -9.32 -25.47 2.27
CA GLU A 244 -8.93 -26.32 3.41
C GLU A 244 -8.13 -25.56 4.49
N ILE A 245 -7.42 -24.51 4.09
CA ILE A 245 -6.55 -23.71 5.00
C ILE A 245 -7.29 -22.46 5.50
N PHE A 246 -7.93 -21.74 4.58
CA PHE A 246 -8.53 -20.43 4.87
C PHE A 246 -10.06 -20.48 4.97
N GLY A 247 -10.68 -21.65 4.76
CA GLY A 247 -12.13 -21.79 4.72
C GLY A 247 -12.75 -21.28 3.42
N GLN A 248 -14.08 -21.34 3.35
CA GLN A 248 -14.81 -20.82 2.20
C GLN A 248 -14.71 -19.32 2.13
N TYR A 249 -14.43 -18.81 0.93
CA TYR A 249 -14.32 -17.38 0.66
C TYR A 249 -15.16 -17.02 -0.57
N GLU A 250 -15.50 -15.76 -0.67
CA GLU A 250 -16.11 -15.22 -1.86
C GLU A 250 -15.13 -14.28 -2.58
N THR A 251 -15.04 -14.41 -3.90
CA THR A 251 -14.33 -13.41 -4.71
C THR A 251 -15.13 -12.12 -4.68
N LYS A 252 -14.57 -11.08 -4.09
CA LYS A 252 -15.29 -9.82 -3.88
C LYS A 252 -15.13 -8.84 -5.03
N LEU A 253 -14.09 -9.00 -5.85
CA LEU A 253 -13.84 -8.18 -7.03
C LEU A 253 -13.13 -8.99 -8.10
N THR A 254 -13.74 -9.14 -9.26
CA THR A 254 -13.09 -9.74 -10.42
C THR A 254 -12.23 -8.71 -11.15
N LEU A 255 -11.29 -9.17 -11.99
CA LEU A 255 -10.48 -8.28 -12.82
C LEU A 255 -11.36 -7.42 -13.74
N LYS A 256 -12.40 -8.00 -14.32
CA LYS A 256 -13.36 -7.29 -15.19
C LYS A 256 -14.08 -6.19 -14.43
N GLU A 257 -14.65 -6.49 -13.27
CA GLU A 257 -15.34 -5.51 -12.43
C GLU A 257 -14.37 -4.40 -11.94
N ALA A 258 -13.13 -4.75 -11.62
CA ALA A 258 -12.12 -3.77 -11.20
C ALA A 258 -11.80 -2.76 -12.32
N ILE A 259 -11.76 -3.22 -13.57
CA ILE A 259 -11.58 -2.37 -14.75
C ILE A 259 -12.84 -1.53 -14.99
N GLU A 260 -14.04 -2.13 -14.98
CA GLU A 260 -15.32 -1.44 -15.22
C GLU A 260 -15.59 -0.36 -14.15
N LYS A 261 -15.23 -0.62 -12.91
CA LYS A 261 -15.33 0.34 -11.79
C LYS A 261 -14.17 1.34 -11.72
N HIS A 262 -13.27 1.36 -12.69
CA HIS A 262 -12.08 2.23 -12.72
C HIS A 262 -11.17 2.14 -11.48
N VAL A 263 -11.19 1.01 -10.77
CA VAL A 263 -10.30 0.74 -9.64
C VAL A 263 -8.88 0.46 -10.13
N ILE A 264 -8.76 -0.17 -11.29
CA ILE A 264 -7.50 -0.39 -12.02
C ILE A 264 -7.62 0.12 -13.45
N SER A 265 -6.48 0.45 -14.04
CA SER A 265 -6.41 0.93 -15.42
C SER A 265 -6.80 -0.16 -16.43
N ASN A 266 -7.34 0.25 -17.58
CA ASN A 266 -7.61 -0.65 -18.70
C ASN A 266 -6.34 -1.36 -19.16
N ILE A 267 -6.44 -2.67 -19.35
CA ILE A 267 -5.37 -3.50 -19.91
C ILE A 267 -5.53 -3.53 -21.42
N ARG A 268 -4.50 -3.08 -22.15
CA ARG A 268 -4.43 -3.24 -23.60
C ARG A 268 -3.32 -4.24 -23.91
N CYS A 269 -3.71 -5.39 -24.47
CA CYS A 269 -2.76 -6.37 -24.97
C CYS A 269 -2.43 -6.04 -26.45
N TYR A 270 -1.16 -5.83 -26.75
CA TYR A 270 -0.66 -5.72 -28.10
C TYR A 270 -0.01 -7.06 -28.46
N ARG A 271 -0.45 -7.65 -29.57
CA ARG A 271 0.20 -8.81 -30.18
C ARG A 271 1.26 -8.36 -31.18
#